data_39400b1f26a4a85a2e2ad14a4fef8553
#
_entry.id   39400b1f26a4a85a2e2ad14a4fef8553
#
_cell.length_a   1.000
_cell.length_b   1.000
_cell.length_c   1.000
_cell.angle_alpha   90.00
_cell.angle_beta   90.00
_cell.angle_gamma   90.00
#
_symmetry.space_group_name_H-M   'P 1'
#
loop_
_entity.id
_entity.type
_entity.pdbx_description
1 polymer ?
#
loop_
_entity_poly.entity_id
_entity_poly.type
_entity_poly.pdbx_seq_one_letter_code
_entity_poly.pdbx_strand_id
1 'polypeptide(L)'
;MEGGRVLGIDAGERRIGLALSDELRMVARPLRVLHRDQGLAPVLDEIQAIAAAERVAQVVVGWPIHADGSIGRQARRVAEFARTAQRVLGLPVQLWDERLSTQEARAMLRAQGGRGRVRARGEVDAVAAAVILQDYLDAQSRVGEARAS
;
A
#
# COMPACT_ATOMS: atom_id res chain seq x y z
N MET A 1 5.44 -20.91 -1.34
CA MET A 1 5.47 -20.28 -1.17
C MET A 1 5.66 -19.55 -0.81
N GLU A 2 5.64 -19.36 -0.80
CA GLU A 2 5.60 -18.63 -0.61
C GLU A 2 6.42 -17.76 -0.16
N GLY A 3 7.29 -17.40 -0.09
CA GLY A 3 8.17 -16.37 0.31
C GLY A 3 7.92 -15.12 -0.47
N GLY A 4 8.42 -14.03 -0.02
CA GLY A 4 8.28 -12.76 -0.69
C GLY A 4 7.48 -11.77 0.14
N ARG A 5 7.84 -10.51 -0.04
CA ARG A 5 7.22 -9.42 0.71
C ARG A 5 5.98 -8.90 0.00
N VAL A 6 5.19 -8.15 0.73
CA VAL A 6 4.05 -7.43 0.16
C VAL A 6 4.40 -5.96 0.09
N LEU A 7 4.12 -5.35 -1.04
CA LEU A 7 4.29 -3.91 -1.24
C LEU A 7 2.94 -3.24 -1.11
N GLY A 8 2.84 -2.23 -0.26
CA GLY A 8 1.62 -1.44 -0.10
C GLY A 8 1.76 -0.13 -0.84
N ILE A 9 0.70 0.29 -1.50
CA ILE A 9 0.70 1.50 -2.31
C ILE A 9 -0.49 2.37 -1.97
N ASP A 10 -0.22 3.65 -1.72
CA ASP A 10 -1.23 4.69 -1.63
C ASP A 10 -1.07 5.56 -2.88
N ALA A 11 -1.93 5.36 -3.86
CA ALA A 11 -1.80 5.99 -5.16
C ALA A 11 -2.54 7.34 -5.20
N GLY A 12 -1.84 8.42 -4.87
CA GLY A 12 -2.37 9.76 -4.96
C GLY A 12 -2.27 10.33 -6.37
N GLU A 13 -2.82 11.52 -6.56
CA GLU A 13 -2.79 12.18 -7.86
C GLU A 13 -1.40 12.67 -8.24
N ARG A 14 -0.65 13.14 -7.28
CA ARG A 14 0.69 13.70 -7.51
C ARG A 14 1.79 12.85 -6.94
N ARG A 15 1.51 12.14 -5.87
CA ARG A 15 2.50 11.36 -5.15
C ARG A 15 1.95 9.97 -4.87
N ILE A 16 2.84 9.01 -4.91
CA ILE A 16 2.51 7.63 -4.62
C ILE A 16 3.35 7.19 -3.43
N GLY A 17 2.68 6.88 -2.34
CA GLY A 17 3.35 6.40 -1.14
C GLY A 17 3.55 4.90 -1.22
N LEU A 18 4.71 4.44 -0.76
CA LEU A 18 5.05 3.02 -0.77
C LEU A 18 5.39 2.55 0.63
N ALA A 19 4.95 1.35 0.95
CA ALA A 19 5.30 0.67 2.19
C ALA A 19 5.68 -0.76 1.86
N LEU A 20 6.46 -1.38 2.72
CA LEU A 20 6.97 -2.72 2.48
C LEU A 20 6.79 -3.57 3.72
N SER A 21 6.39 -4.82 3.54
CA SER A 21 6.30 -5.76 4.65
C SER A 21 7.64 -6.44 4.88
N ASP A 22 7.79 -7.03 6.05
CA ASP A 22 8.87 -7.98 6.30
C ASP A 22 8.56 -9.30 5.55
N GLU A 23 9.53 -10.19 5.55
CA GLU A 23 9.38 -11.47 4.85
C GLU A 23 8.28 -12.35 5.45
N LEU A 24 8.04 -12.21 6.75
CA LEU A 24 6.99 -12.97 7.43
C LEU A 24 5.61 -12.34 7.28
N ARG A 25 5.54 -11.18 6.62
CA ARG A 25 4.29 -10.46 6.36
C ARG A 25 3.54 -10.11 7.64
N MET A 26 4.28 -9.69 8.65
CA MET A 26 3.70 -9.31 9.93
C MET A 26 3.66 -7.82 10.17
N VAL A 27 4.67 -7.09 9.68
CA VAL A 27 4.82 -5.66 9.97
C VAL A 27 5.02 -4.89 8.67
N ALA A 28 4.30 -3.78 8.53
CA ALA A 28 4.46 -2.86 7.42
C ALA A 28 5.31 -1.67 7.85
N ARG A 29 6.20 -1.23 6.98
CA ARG A 29 7.02 -0.04 7.22
C ARG A 29 6.93 0.91 6.03
N PRO A 30 6.86 2.23 6.29
CA PRO A 30 6.96 3.20 5.20
C PRO A 30 8.29 3.02 4.46
N LEU A 31 8.23 3.08 3.14
CA LEU A 31 9.43 2.87 2.33
C LEU A 31 9.90 4.15 1.65
N ARG A 32 9.07 4.74 0.82
CA ARG A 32 9.40 5.98 0.13
C ARG A 32 8.18 6.54 -0.57
N VAL A 33 8.34 7.73 -1.16
CA VAL A 33 7.31 8.36 -1.95
C VAL A 33 7.85 8.64 -3.33
N LEU A 34 7.06 8.34 -4.35
CA LEU A 34 7.39 8.62 -5.73
C LEU A 34 6.51 9.75 -6.23
N HIS A 35 7.06 10.59 -7.09
CA HIS A 35 6.34 11.73 -7.66
C HIS A 35 5.94 11.43 -9.09
N ARG A 36 4.72 11.83 -9.44
CA ARG A 36 4.16 11.54 -10.76
C ARG A 36 4.33 12.67 -11.77
N ASP A 37 5.14 13.65 -11.48
CA ASP A 37 5.30 14.82 -12.35
C ASP A 37 5.87 14.45 -13.72
N GLN A 38 6.57 13.35 -13.84
CA GLN A 38 7.10 12.87 -15.12
C GLN A 38 6.21 11.79 -15.75
N GLY A 39 5.00 11.62 -15.22
CA GLY A 39 4.08 10.62 -15.73
C GLY A 39 4.15 9.31 -14.98
N LEU A 40 3.35 8.35 -15.41
CA LEU A 40 3.22 7.08 -14.72
C LEU A 40 4.33 6.09 -15.06
N ALA A 41 4.86 6.13 -16.28
CA ALA A 41 5.87 5.16 -16.70
C ALA A 41 7.12 5.16 -15.83
N PRO A 42 7.73 6.32 -15.49
CA PRO A 42 8.89 6.30 -14.59
C PRO A 42 8.55 5.78 -13.20
N VAL A 43 7.33 6.05 -12.71
CA VAL A 43 6.89 5.56 -11.42
C VAL A 43 6.84 4.03 -11.43
N LEU A 44 6.24 3.45 -12.45
CA LEU A 44 6.13 1.99 -12.54
C LEU A 44 7.49 1.34 -12.73
N ASP A 45 8.40 1.98 -13.47
CA ASP A 45 9.77 1.50 -13.60
C ASP A 45 10.46 1.42 -12.25
N GLU A 46 10.28 2.44 -11.43
CA GLU A 46 10.89 2.47 -10.11
C GLU A 46 10.27 1.43 -9.19
N ILE A 47 8.94 1.28 -9.24
CA ILE A 47 8.27 0.24 -8.46
C ILE A 47 8.76 -1.14 -8.87
N GLN A 48 8.95 -1.36 -10.17
CA GLN A 48 9.45 -2.64 -10.67
C GLN A 48 10.86 -2.92 -10.12
N ALA A 49 11.72 -1.91 -10.10
CA ALA A 49 13.07 -2.07 -9.55
C ALA A 49 13.02 -2.39 -8.05
N ILE A 50 12.15 -1.71 -7.32
CA ILE A 50 11.97 -1.98 -5.90
C ILE A 50 11.46 -3.40 -5.67
N ALA A 51 10.47 -3.81 -6.47
CA ALA A 51 9.89 -5.14 -6.33
C ALA A 51 10.93 -6.23 -6.55
N ALA A 52 11.81 -6.03 -7.52
CA ALA A 52 12.89 -6.99 -7.77
C ALA A 52 13.90 -7.00 -6.63
N ALA A 53 14.32 -5.82 -6.19
CA ALA A 53 15.35 -5.70 -5.15
C ALA A 53 14.88 -6.25 -3.80
N GLU A 54 13.61 -6.03 -3.47
CA GLU A 54 13.05 -6.41 -2.18
C GLU A 54 12.29 -7.72 -2.21
N ARG A 55 12.32 -8.42 -3.32
CA ARG A 55 11.64 -9.71 -3.48
C ARG A 55 10.16 -9.63 -3.16
N VAL A 56 9.50 -8.65 -3.76
CA VAL A 56 8.06 -8.46 -3.61
C VAL A 56 7.33 -9.52 -4.41
N ALA A 57 6.38 -10.19 -3.78
CA ALA A 57 5.58 -11.22 -4.44
C ALA A 57 4.15 -10.79 -4.69
N GLN A 58 3.71 -9.73 -4.04
CA GLN A 58 2.33 -9.26 -4.13
C GLN A 58 2.27 -7.77 -3.84
N VAL A 59 1.32 -7.10 -4.47
CA VAL A 59 1.11 -5.67 -4.28
C VAL A 59 -0.33 -5.43 -3.80
N VAL A 60 -0.48 -4.54 -2.82
CA VAL A 60 -1.79 -4.14 -2.30
C VAL A 60 -1.91 -2.63 -2.49
N VAL A 61 -3.00 -2.19 -3.12
CA VAL A 61 -3.24 -0.78 -3.38
C VAL A 61 -4.49 -0.35 -2.62
N GLY A 62 -4.38 0.71 -1.84
CA GLY A 62 -5.52 1.25 -1.10
C GLY A 62 -6.58 1.78 -2.07
N TRP A 63 -7.82 1.38 -1.86
CA TRP A 63 -8.93 1.77 -2.74
C TRP A 63 -9.85 2.74 -2.01
N PRO A 64 -9.83 4.03 -2.41
CA PRO A 64 -10.54 5.07 -1.68
C PRO A 64 -12.01 5.19 -2.10
N ILE A 65 -12.81 4.16 -1.85
CA ILE A 65 -14.24 4.22 -2.12
C ILE A 65 -14.92 5.02 -0.99
N HIS A 66 -16.07 5.59 -1.32
CA HIS A 66 -16.78 6.42 -0.36
C HIS A 66 -17.37 5.59 0.79
N ALA A 67 -17.67 6.26 1.90
CA ALA A 67 -18.20 5.60 3.08
C ALA A 67 -19.50 4.83 2.80
N ASP A 68 -20.29 5.29 1.85
CA ASP A 68 -21.55 4.63 1.47
C ASP A 68 -21.35 3.49 0.46
N GLY A 69 -20.09 3.21 0.09
CA GLY A 69 -19.78 2.15 -0.86
C GLY A 69 -19.75 2.59 -2.31
N SER A 70 -20.10 3.84 -2.61
CA SER A 70 -20.07 4.32 -3.99
C SER A 70 -18.65 4.53 -4.47
N ILE A 71 -18.44 4.37 -5.76
CA ILE A 71 -17.13 4.48 -6.39
C ILE A 71 -17.06 5.82 -7.14
N GLY A 72 -16.25 6.72 -6.59
CA GLY A 72 -16.07 8.03 -7.19
C GLY A 72 -14.92 8.05 -8.19
N ARG A 73 -14.58 9.27 -8.64
CA ARG A 73 -13.54 9.46 -9.64
C ARG A 73 -12.18 8.95 -9.17
N GLN A 74 -11.83 9.25 -7.92
CA GLN A 74 -10.53 8.83 -7.39
C GLN A 74 -10.43 7.30 -7.31
N ALA A 75 -11.47 6.65 -6.85
CA ALA A 75 -11.48 5.19 -6.78
C ALA A 75 -11.34 4.56 -8.16
N ARG A 76 -11.99 5.15 -9.17
CA ARG A 76 -11.83 4.66 -10.54
C ARG A 76 -10.41 4.82 -11.06
N ARG A 77 -9.77 5.95 -10.75
CA ARG A 77 -8.37 6.19 -11.14
C ARG A 77 -7.44 5.18 -10.49
N VAL A 78 -7.67 4.90 -9.22
CA VAL A 78 -6.85 3.93 -8.49
C VAL A 78 -7.03 2.52 -9.06
N ALA A 79 -8.25 2.15 -9.42
CA ALA A 79 -8.50 0.86 -10.04
C ALA A 79 -7.77 0.74 -11.38
N GLU A 80 -7.74 1.81 -12.18
CA GLU A 80 -7.00 1.83 -13.43
C GLU A 80 -5.49 1.71 -13.18
N PHE A 81 -4.99 2.45 -12.20
CA PHE A 81 -3.59 2.34 -11.81
C PHE A 81 -3.24 0.91 -11.42
N ALA A 82 -4.09 0.27 -10.64
CA ALA A 82 -3.85 -1.10 -10.20
C ALA A 82 -3.80 -2.07 -11.37
N ARG A 83 -4.70 -1.91 -12.35
CA ARG A 83 -4.69 -2.77 -13.54
C ARG A 83 -3.41 -2.59 -14.35
N THR A 84 -2.98 -1.34 -14.52
CA THR A 84 -1.75 -1.05 -15.25
C THR A 84 -0.54 -1.61 -14.50
N ALA A 85 -0.50 -1.42 -13.19
CA ALA A 85 0.59 -1.92 -12.37
C ALA A 85 0.69 -3.45 -12.47
N GLN A 86 -0.43 -4.15 -12.41
CA GLN A 86 -0.43 -5.60 -12.51
C GLN A 86 0.15 -6.06 -13.84
N ARG A 87 -0.23 -5.39 -14.91
CA ARG A 87 0.27 -5.74 -16.25
C ARG A 87 1.77 -5.47 -16.38
N VAL A 88 2.23 -4.33 -15.88
CA VAL A 88 3.63 -3.93 -16.01
C VAL A 88 4.53 -4.74 -15.09
N LEU A 89 4.09 -4.94 -13.84
CA LEU A 89 4.93 -5.63 -12.85
C LEU A 89 4.89 -7.15 -12.98
N GLY A 90 3.83 -7.69 -13.56
CA GLY A 90 3.68 -9.14 -13.62
C GLY A 90 3.44 -9.79 -12.26
N LEU A 91 2.95 -9.02 -11.29
CA LEU A 91 2.68 -9.50 -9.94
C LEU A 91 1.20 -9.34 -9.64
N PRO A 92 0.64 -10.16 -8.75
CA PRO A 92 -0.74 -9.95 -8.31
C PRO A 92 -0.88 -8.59 -7.64
N VAL A 93 -1.86 -7.80 -8.06
CA VAL A 93 -2.16 -6.51 -7.47
C VAL A 93 -3.59 -6.55 -6.98
N GLN A 94 -3.78 -6.35 -5.68
CA GLN A 94 -5.08 -6.41 -5.03
C GLN A 94 -5.47 -5.03 -4.53
N LEU A 95 -6.71 -4.62 -4.81
CA LEU A 95 -7.27 -3.43 -4.22
C LEU A 95 -7.74 -3.76 -2.81
N TRP A 96 -7.44 -2.86 -1.89
CA TRP A 96 -7.85 -3.03 -0.50
C TRP A 96 -8.72 -1.84 -0.10
N ASP A 97 -9.95 -2.13 0.31
CA ASP A 97 -10.93 -1.12 0.70
C ASP A 97 -10.43 -0.36 1.93
N GLU A 98 -10.15 0.93 1.76
CA GLU A 98 -9.64 1.76 2.86
C GLU A 98 -10.63 1.93 4.00
N ARG A 99 -11.92 1.69 3.77
CA ARG A 99 -12.91 1.73 4.85
C ARG A 99 -12.70 0.63 5.88
N LEU A 100 -11.95 -0.41 5.50
CA LEU A 100 -11.65 -1.52 6.40
C LEU A 100 -10.51 -1.22 7.36
N SER A 101 -9.80 -0.10 7.17
CA SER A 101 -8.71 0.28 8.05
C SER A 101 -9.21 0.62 9.44
N THR A 102 -8.56 0.07 10.45
CA THR A 102 -8.94 0.33 11.82
C THR A 102 -8.30 1.63 12.31
N GLN A 103 -9.01 2.33 13.21
CA GLN A 103 -8.45 3.52 13.82
C GLN A 103 -7.23 3.19 14.66
N GLU A 104 -7.24 2.02 15.27
CA GLU A 104 -6.12 1.56 16.08
C GLU A 104 -4.84 1.44 15.24
N ALA A 105 -4.93 0.81 14.08
CA ALA A 105 -3.77 0.68 13.20
C ALA A 105 -3.25 2.05 12.76
N ARG A 106 -4.17 2.95 12.43
CA ARG A 106 -3.79 4.31 12.03
C ARG A 106 -3.10 5.06 13.15
N ALA A 107 -3.63 4.93 14.37
CA ALA A 107 -3.06 5.61 15.53
C ALA A 107 -1.66 5.09 15.83
N MET A 108 -1.47 3.78 15.76
CA MET A 108 -0.16 3.18 16.00
C MET A 108 0.89 3.68 15.02
N LEU A 109 0.56 3.71 13.75
CA LEU A 109 1.51 4.15 12.73
C LEU A 109 1.79 5.64 12.81
N ARG A 110 0.79 6.44 13.17
CA ARG A 110 0.99 7.87 13.39
C ARG A 110 1.93 8.11 14.56
N ALA A 111 1.77 7.35 15.64
CA ALA A 111 2.64 7.49 16.80
C ALA A 111 4.08 7.12 16.46
N GLN A 112 4.28 6.07 15.69
CA GLN A 112 5.61 5.67 15.27
C GLN A 112 6.25 6.68 14.33
N GLY A 113 5.47 7.23 13.44
CA GLY A 113 5.99 8.10 12.39
C GLY A 113 6.01 9.58 12.74
N GLY A 114 5.18 10.01 13.68
CA GLY A 114 4.90 11.42 13.84
C GLY A 114 5.40 12.12 15.08
N ARG A 115 6.04 11.45 15.97
CA ARG A 115 6.40 12.01 17.26
C ARG A 115 6.77 13.47 17.28
N GLY A 116 5.77 14.34 17.47
CA GLY A 116 5.98 15.75 17.72
C GLY A 116 6.67 16.51 16.61
N ARG A 117 6.85 15.95 15.46
CA ARG A 117 7.54 16.63 14.37
C ARG A 117 6.62 16.84 13.20
N VAL A 118 6.78 17.99 12.56
CA VAL A 118 6.16 18.23 11.27
C VAL A 118 6.92 17.37 10.26
N ARG A 119 6.21 16.48 9.61
CA ARG A 119 6.80 15.62 8.62
C ARG A 119 6.65 16.19 7.22
N ALA A 120 7.62 15.92 6.38
CA ALA A 120 7.48 16.22 4.97
C ALA A 120 6.26 15.47 4.43
N ARG A 121 5.58 16.07 3.44
CA ARG A 121 4.40 15.43 2.85
C ARG A 121 4.68 14.02 2.35
N GLY A 122 5.89 13.80 1.84
CA GLY A 122 6.28 12.50 1.36
C GLY A 122 6.24 11.43 2.44
N GLU A 123 6.69 11.79 3.64
CA GLU A 123 6.65 10.83 4.75
C GLU A 123 5.22 10.50 5.14
N VAL A 124 4.32 11.48 5.09
CA VAL A 124 2.91 11.25 5.39
C VAL A 124 2.31 10.27 4.40
N ASP A 125 2.62 10.42 3.11
CA ASP A 125 2.09 9.53 2.08
C ASP A 125 2.61 8.10 2.24
N ALA A 126 3.87 7.94 2.64
CA ALA A 126 4.43 6.62 2.89
C ALA A 126 3.82 5.99 4.14
N VAL A 127 3.53 6.80 5.16
CA VAL A 127 2.85 6.32 6.36
C VAL A 127 1.43 5.86 6.02
N ALA A 128 0.74 6.60 5.16
CA ALA A 128 -0.59 6.18 4.70
C ALA A 128 -0.53 4.82 4.00
N ALA A 129 0.49 4.61 3.17
CA ALA A 129 0.68 3.31 2.52
C ALA A 129 0.94 2.20 3.56
N ALA A 130 1.69 2.52 4.61
CA ALA A 130 1.97 1.54 5.67
C ALA A 130 0.71 1.20 6.46
N VAL A 131 -0.18 2.16 6.68
CA VAL A 131 -1.46 1.90 7.35
C VAL A 131 -2.29 0.93 6.51
N ILE A 132 -2.39 1.18 5.22
CA ILE A 132 -3.13 0.31 4.30
C ILE A 132 -2.55 -1.10 4.34
N LEU A 133 -1.24 -1.19 4.22
CA LEU A 133 -0.57 -2.49 4.18
C LEU A 133 -0.73 -3.25 5.50
N GLN A 134 -0.54 -2.57 6.64
CA GLN A 134 -0.67 -3.22 7.93
C GLN A 134 -2.08 -3.77 8.13
N ASP A 135 -3.07 -3.00 7.74
CA ASP A 135 -4.45 -3.45 7.86
C ASP A 135 -4.70 -4.71 7.03
N TYR A 136 -4.15 -4.75 5.82
CA TYR A 136 -4.25 -5.92 4.97
C TYR A 136 -3.54 -7.13 5.61
N LEU A 137 -2.33 -6.94 6.11
CA LEU A 137 -1.58 -8.02 6.73
C LEU A 137 -2.30 -8.59 7.96
N ASP A 138 -2.86 -7.72 8.78
CA ASP A 138 -3.60 -8.15 9.96
C ASP A 138 -4.83 -8.95 9.58
N ALA A 139 -5.53 -8.52 8.53
CA ALA A 139 -6.71 -9.25 8.05
C ALA A 139 -6.33 -10.64 7.53
N GLN A 140 -5.21 -10.75 6.83
CA GLN A 140 -4.75 -12.04 6.31
C GLN A 140 -4.34 -12.97 7.44
N SER A 141 -3.73 -12.44 8.48
CA SER A 141 -3.35 -13.22 9.65
C SER A 141 -4.58 -13.82 10.33
N ARG A 142 -5.65 -13.01 10.50
CA ARG A 142 -6.89 -13.48 11.10
C ARG A 142 -7.53 -14.59 10.29
N VAL A 143 -7.50 -14.47 8.96
CA VAL A 143 -8.04 -15.50 8.08
C VAL A 143 -7.25 -16.80 8.22
N GLY A 144 -5.91 -16.69 8.29
CA GLY A 144 -5.06 -17.85 8.49
C GLY A 144 -5.33 -18.56 9.80
N GLU A 145 -5.51 -17.80 10.87
CA GLU A 145 -5.84 -18.37 12.18
C GLU A 145 -7.19 -19.07 12.17
N ALA A 146 -8.18 -18.47 11.53
CA ALA A 146 -9.51 -19.08 11.44
C ALA A 146 -9.45 -20.41 10.68
N ARG A 147 -8.65 -20.49 9.63
CA ARG A 147 -8.50 -21.72 8.86
C ARG A 147 -7.74 -22.80 9.60
N ALA A 148 -6.81 -22.38 10.46
CA ALA A 148 -6.01 -23.31 11.25
C ALA A 148 -6.83 -23.93 12.38
N SER A 149 -7.91 -23.29 12.79
CA SER A 149 -8.79 -23.81 13.82
C SER A 149 -9.73 -24.86 13.24
#